data_6b3f2ae9a85929473f4786e42e94593e
#
_entry.id   6b3f2ae9a85929473f4786e42e94593e
#
_cell.length_a   1.000
_cell.length_b   1.000
_cell.length_c   1.000
_cell.angle_alpha   90.00
_cell.angle_beta   90.00
_cell.angle_gamma   90.00
#
_symmetry.space_group_name_H-M   'P 1'
#
loop_
_entity.id
_entity.type
_entity.pdbx_description
1 polymer ?
#
loop_
_entity_poly.entity_id
_entity_poly.type
_entity_poly.pdbx_seq_one_letter_code
_entity_poly.pdbx_strand_id
1 'polypeptide(L)'
;MFQPEELKSPQPLKWSPGSGTDVWTIFCACISGDLPTVQRFLAADPALVRCHYAYRTPLYFAVRENQVRIAEFLLENGADPIDQAVNDSLLEICRDRGYAELEARLERSLAVRQGASSKGEPVAAAIRAHSLEQVRRILDAEPELLHAGDGRSNQPIHWAVMTRQMDVIDELLLRGADVNAARHDEARPIQLVNGDYHFRGWRDVAADWPVTPMQVLAHLRSRGADCDICTACHIGDLDRVRELLQQDPGMANRVSGYVTYYVGSGAPLKNAAARGHIEIVQLLLEHGADPNLPEEGIAPQGHALYAAVVGRHHAIARLLLEHGAYPNPEVESSADALSRAIANSDEPMIELLCSYGAARGVHLLAYDGDLRTAAAVFAANPKLADDPAALANAAGEGQAAFVRLMLRYVPDLPQRVTFPAWSVGAATLELNELLIKHGLNPSQADWLGITPLHQFARTGNVERAAIFVDHGADLNVRDEDICSTPLGWAAKFGQTAMAEFLLERGAAVVRTDDPPWATPLAWATRRGHAGVVDLLRQHGAT
;
A
#
# COMPACT_ATOMS: atom_id res chain seq x y z
N MET A 1 5.91 -17.61 12.33
CA MET A 1 4.81 -16.63 12.29
C MET A 1 3.85 -16.84 13.45
N PHE A 2 3.24 -15.76 13.96
CA PHE A 2 2.20 -15.80 14.98
C PHE A 2 0.86 -15.40 14.35
N GLN A 3 -0.22 -16.14 14.64
CA GLN A 3 -1.54 -15.82 14.06
C GLN A 3 -2.11 -14.55 14.71
N PRO A 4 -2.36 -13.48 13.94
CA PRO A 4 -3.06 -12.28 14.42
C PRO A 4 -4.47 -12.58 14.89
N GLU A 5 -5.02 -11.77 15.79
CA GLU A 5 -6.39 -11.97 16.31
C GLU A 5 -7.44 -11.86 15.20
N GLU A 6 -7.27 -10.94 14.26
CA GLU A 6 -8.17 -10.79 13.10
C GLU A 6 -8.19 -12.05 12.25
N LEU A 7 -7.05 -12.74 12.13
CA LEU A 7 -6.95 -13.99 11.35
C LEU A 7 -7.42 -15.23 12.12
N LYS A 8 -7.77 -15.11 13.40
CA LYS A 8 -8.47 -16.15 14.19
C LYS A 8 -10.00 -16.09 14.02
N SER A 9 -10.50 -14.98 13.49
CA SER A 9 -11.93 -14.74 13.35
C SER A 9 -12.49 -15.43 12.10
N PRO A 10 -13.66 -16.11 12.19
CA PRO A 10 -14.38 -16.62 11.03
C PRO A 10 -15.17 -15.52 10.30
N GLN A 11 -15.10 -14.27 10.74
CA GLN A 11 -15.77 -13.15 10.10
C GLN A 11 -14.99 -12.70 8.85
N PRO A 12 -15.68 -12.14 7.84
CA PRO A 12 -15.02 -11.52 6.69
C PRO A 12 -14.02 -10.46 7.12
N LEU A 13 -12.88 -10.42 6.45
CA LEU A 13 -11.92 -9.34 6.62
C LEU A 13 -12.44 -8.08 5.92
N LYS A 14 -12.17 -6.92 6.52
CA LYS A 14 -12.70 -5.64 6.04
C LYS A 14 -12.17 -5.23 4.67
N TRP A 15 -10.88 -5.51 4.42
CA TRP A 15 -10.18 -5.02 3.23
C TRP A 15 -9.61 -6.14 2.36
N SER A 16 -10.03 -7.39 2.59
CA SER A 16 -9.51 -8.56 1.89
C SER A 16 -10.63 -9.56 1.63
N PRO A 17 -10.63 -10.24 0.49
CA PRO A 17 -11.51 -11.39 0.29
C PRO A 17 -11.32 -12.45 1.38
N GLY A 18 -12.41 -13.10 1.75
CA GLY A 18 -12.43 -14.23 2.68
C GLY A 18 -12.51 -13.85 4.16
N SER A 19 -12.66 -14.89 4.99
CA SER A 19 -12.60 -14.74 6.44
C SER A 19 -11.16 -14.75 6.95
N GLY A 20 -10.96 -14.25 8.17
CA GLY A 20 -9.62 -14.30 8.79
C GLY A 20 -9.06 -15.72 8.86
N THR A 21 -9.88 -16.71 9.21
CA THR A 21 -9.47 -18.13 9.27
C THR A 21 -9.14 -18.72 7.90
N ASP A 22 -9.84 -18.31 6.84
CA ASP A 22 -9.56 -18.79 5.49
C ASP A 22 -8.22 -18.23 5.00
N VAL A 23 -8.02 -16.92 5.16
CA VAL A 23 -6.77 -16.25 4.78
C VAL A 23 -5.57 -16.85 5.51
N TRP A 24 -5.70 -17.07 6.83
CA TRP A 24 -4.62 -17.72 7.60
C TRP A 24 -4.33 -19.15 7.10
N THR A 25 -5.37 -19.92 6.84
CA THR A 25 -5.22 -21.30 6.35
C THR A 25 -4.52 -21.35 5.00
N ILE A 26 -4.87 -20.46 4.07
CA ILE A 26 -4.22 -20.37 2.76
C ILE A 26 -2.76 -19.96 2.91
N PHE A 27 -2.44 -18.98 3.77
CA PHE A 27 -1.05 -18.59 4.03
C PHE A 27 -0.22 -19.75 4.56
N CYS A 28 -0.72 -20.47 5.55
CA CYS A 28 -0.06 -21.65 6.10
C CYS A 28 0.14 -22.75 5.05
N ALA A 29 -0.86 -22.98 4.19
CA ALA A 29 -0.76 -23.93 3.09
C ALA A 29 0.28 -23.51 2.05
N CYS A 30 0.35 -22.22 1.70
CA CYS A 30 1.38 -21.69 0.81
C CYS A 30 2.80 -21.83 1.41
N ILE A 31 2.95 -21.65 2.71
CA ILE A 31 4.22 -21.81 3.41
C ILE A 31 4.66 -23.27 3.46
N SER A 32 3.74 -24.16 3.81
CA SER A 32 4.05 -25.58 4.00
C SER A 32 4.13 -26.40 2.70
N GLY A 33 3.75 -25.84 1.56
CA GLY A 33 3.69 -26.56 0.29
C GLY A 33 2.43 -27.41 0.10
N ASP A 34 1.34 -27.15 0.86
CA ASP A 34 0.08 -27.89 0.77
C ASP A 34 -0.80 -27.40 -0.39
N LEU A 35 -0.41 -27.75 -1.62
CA LEU A 35 -1.16 -27.42 -2.82
C LEU A 35 -2.63 -27.90 -2.79
N PRO A 36 -2.97 -29.13 -2.31
CA PRO A 36 -4.37 -29.56 -2.23
C PRO A 36 -5.25 -28.63 -1.41
N THR A 37 -4.77 -28.10 -0.30
CA THR A 37 -5.53 -27.13 0.51
C THR A 37 -5.73 -25.83 -0.25
N VAL A 38 -4.71 -25.27 -0.91
CA VAL A 38 -4.85 -24.06 -1.73
C VAL A 38 -5.89 -24.27 -2.83
N GLN A 39 -5.81 -25.40 -3.55
CA GLN A 39 -6.77 -25.76 -4.62
C GLN A 39 -8.21 -25.82 -4.12
N ARG A 40 -8.43 -26.45 -2.97
CA ARG A 40 -9.77 -26.57 -2.36
C ARG A 40 -10.36 -25.21 -2.02
N PHE A 41 -9.57 -24.30 -1.45
CA PHE A 41 -10.05 -22.97 -1.07
C PHE A 41 -10.37 -22.11 -2.30
N LEU A 42 -9.52 -22.11 -3.31
CA LEU A 42 -9.75 -21.35 -4.53
C LEU A 42 -10.91 -21.93 -5.38
N ALA A 43 -11.15 -23.23 -5.31
CA ALA A 43 -12.33 -23.84 -5.95
C ALA A 43 -13.65 -23.44 -5.27
N ALA A 44 -13.62 -23.20 -3.96
CA ALA A 44 -14.78 -22.74 -3.18
C ALA A 44 -15.02 -21.23 -3.35
N ASP A 45 -13.96 -20.44 -3.34
CA ASP A 45 -13.98 -18.99 -3.55
C ASP A 45 -12.74 -18.53 -4.35
N PRO A 46 -12.87 -18.29 -5.66
CA PRO A 46 -11.77 -17.84 -6.51
C PRO A 46 -11.18 -16.48 -6.11
N ALA A 47 -11.94 -15.62 -5.40
CA ALA A 47 -11.45 -14.31 -4.98
C ALA A 47 -10.30 -14.43 -3.96
N LEU A 48 -10.21 -15.55 -3.24
CA LEU A 48 -9.14 -15.81 -2.28
C LEU A 48 -7.74 -15.85 -2.89
N VAL A 49 -7.61 -15.95 -4.21
CA VAL A 49 -6.31 -15.82 -4.90
C VAL A 49 -5.66 -14.46 -4.63
N ARG A 50 -6.47 -13.43 -4.37
CA ARG A 50 -6.07 -12.04 -4.08
C ARG A 50 -6.24 -11.65 -2.61
N CYS A 51 -6.56 -12.61 -1.74
CA CYS A 51 -6.67 -12.29 -0.32
C CYS A 51 -5.32 -11.80 0.23
N HIS A 52 -5.39 -10.91 1.20
CA HIS A 52 -4.19 -10.32 1.79
C HIS A 52 -4.38 -9.97 3.26
N TYR A 53 -3.28 -9.88 3.98
CA TYR A 53 -3.21 -9.33 5.33
C TYR A 53 -1.88 -8.58 5.50
N ALA A 54 -1.94 -7.35 5.96
CA ALA A 54 -0.78 -6.47 6.11
C ALA A 54 0.13 -6.49 4.85
N TYR A 55 -0.49 -6.34 3.67
CA TYR A 55 0.17 -6.34 2.36
C TYR A 55 0.90 -7.64 1.99
N ARG A 56 0.53 -8.77 2.58
CA ARG A 56 1.05 -10.11 2.23
C ARG A 56 -0.05 -10.93 1.58
N THR A 57 0.26 -11.60 0.48
CA THR A 57 -0.66 -12.40 -0.33
C THR A 57 -0.26 -13.88 -0.32
N PRO A 58 -1.13 -14.80 -0.77
CA PRO A 58 -0.77 -16.20 -0.96
C PRO A 58 0.46 -16.38 -1.85
N LEU A 59 0.53 -15.61 -2.97
CA LEU A 59 1.66 -15.69 -3.89
C LEU A 59 2.96 -15.25 -3.24
N TYR A 60 2.92 -14.19 -2.42
CA TYR A 60 4.09 -13.75 -1.65
C TYR A 60 4.65 -14.89 -0.80
N PHE A 61 3.82 -15.60 -0.03
CA PHE A 61 4.28 -16.70 0.82
C PHE A 61 4.78 -17.88 0.00
N ALA A 62 4.12 -18.23 -1.10
CA ALA A 62 4.59 -19.28 -2.00
C ALA A 62 5.97 -18.96 -2.59
N VAL A 63 6.21 -17.71 -2.98
CA VAL A 63 7.51 -17.23 -3.48
C VAL A 63 8.55 -17.21 -2.37
N ARG A 64 8.19 -16.68 -1.21
CA ARG A 64 9.07 -16.62 -0.04
C ARG A 64 9.65 -17.99 0.34
N GLU A 65 8.82 -19.03 0.28
CA GLU A 65 9.18 -20.39 0.67
C GLU A 65 9.57 -21.30 -0.50
N ASN A 66 9.79 -20.71 -1.69
CA ASN A 66 10.16 -21.46 -2.92
C ASN A 66 9.16 -22.56 -3.30
N GLN A 67 7.89 -22.36 -3.06
CA GLN A 67 6.83 -23.32 -3.38
C GLN A 67 6.41 -23.17 -4.85
N VAL A 68 7.28 -23.63 -5.76
CA VAL A 68 7.16 -23.43 -7.21
C VAL A 68 5.78 -23.85 -7.75
N ARG A 69 5.28 -25.04 -7.35
CA ARG A 69 3.98 -25.55 -7.83
C ARG A 69 2.79 -24.75 -7.35
N ILE A 70 2.87 -24.23 -6.12
CA ILE A 70 1.80 -23.36 -5.57
C ILE A 70 1.84 -22.00 -6.25
N ALA A 71 3.03 -21.41 -6.42
CA ALA A 71 3.19 -20.15 -7.11
C ALA A 71 2.66 -20.23 -8.55
N GLU A 72 2.98 -21.30 -9.29
CA GLU A 72 2.46 -21.55 -10.64
C GLU A 72 0.93 -21.63 -10.63
N PHE A 73 0.35 -22.46 -9.75
CA PHE A 73 -1.09 -22.57 -9.61
C PHE A 73 -1.77 -21.25 -9.29
N LEU A 74 -1.23 -20.46 -8.35
CA LEU A 74 -1.77 -19.14 -8.00
C LEU A 74 -1.70 -18.17 -9.19
N LEU A 75 -0.58 -18.15 -9.91
CA LEU A 75 -0.42 -17.34 -11.12
C LEU A 75 -1.44 -17.73 -12.21
N GLU A 76 -1.66 -19.03 -12.46
CA GLU A 76 -2.66 -19.52 -13.40
C GLU A 76 -4.09 -19.11 -13.02
N ASN A 77 -4.37 -18.96 -11.73
CA ASN A 77 -5.69 -18.57 -11.21
C ASN A 77 -5.85 -17.06 -10.95
N GLY A 78 -4.89 -16.24 -11.39
CA GLY A 78 -5.07 -14.79 -11.39
C GLY A 78 -4.34 -14.03 -10.28
N ALA A 79 -3.43 -14.67 -9.54
CA ALA A 79 -2.54 -13.94 -8.65
C ALA A 79 -1.68 -12.94 -9.43
N ASP A 80 -1.43 -11.78 -8.85
CA ASP A 80 -0.63 -10.73 -9.47
C ASP A 80 0.87 -10.99 -9.26
N PRO A 81 1.66 -11.23 -10.34
CA PRO A 81 3.10 -11.44 -10.22
C PRO A 81 3.88 -10.17 -9.86
N ILE A 82 3.24 -8.99 -9.91
CA ILE A 82 3.84 -7.70 -9.54
C ILE A 82 3.58 -7.37 -8.07
N ASP A 83 2.77 -8.18 -7.41
CA ASP A 83 2.48 -8.01 -6.00
C ASP A 83 3.77 -7.81 -5.19
N GLN A 84 3.79 -6.79 -4.36
CA GLN A 84 4.99 -6.41 -3.61
C GLN A 84 4.80 -6.72 -2.14
N ALA A 85 5.73 -7.47 -1.61
CA ALA A 85 5.98 -7.37 -0.18
C ALA A 85 6.46 -5.95 0.16
N VAL A 86 6.16 -5.47 1.35
CA VAL A 86 6.42 -4.09 1.80
C VAL A 86 7.83 -3.55 1.45
N ASN A 87 8.81 -4.42 1.23
CA ASN A 87 10.20 -4.03 1.03
C ASN A 87 10.86 -4.53 -0.26
N ASP A 88 10.39 -5.64 -0.83
CA ASP A 88 11.04 -6.28 -1.99
C ASP A 88 9.98 -6.79 -2.98
N SER A 89 10.25 -6.73 -4.28
CA SER A 89 9.41 -7.40 -5.28
C SER A 89 9.58 -8.92 -5.22
N LEU A 90 8.62 -9.67 -5.74
CA LEU A 90 8.71 -11.13 -5.80
C LEU A 90 9.96 -11.60 -6.57
N LEU A 91 10.36 -10.87 -7.61
CA LEU A 91 11.60 -11.16 -8.35
C LEU A 91 12.85 -10.90 -7.51
N GLU A 92 12.88 -9.82 -6.71
CA GLU A 92 14.00 -9.55 -5.80
C GLU A 92 14.11 -10.64 -4.73
N ILE A 93 13.00 -11.13 -4.20
CA ILE A 93 12.99 -12.26 -3.26
C ILE A 93 13.62 -13.50 -3.91
N CYS A 94 13.24 -13.82 -5.16
CA CYS A 94 13.83 -14.94 -5.87
C CYS A 94 15.35 -14.77 -6.06
N ARG A 95 15.80 -13.60 -6.51
CA ARG A 95 17.22 -13.28 -6.74
C ARG A 95 18.04 -13.34 -5.46
N ASP A 96 17.53 -12.72 -4.40
CA ASP A 96 18.19 -12.68 -3.11
C ASP A 96 18.41 -14.08 -2.51
N ARG A 97 17.47 -15.00 -2.78
CA ARG A 97 17.48 -16.37 -2.24
C ARG A 97 18.01 -17.42 -3.23
N GLY A 98 18.29 -17.03 -4.47
CA GLY A 98 18.79 -17.94 -5.52
C GLY A 98 17.73 -18.88 -6.09
N TYR A 99 16.45 -18.47 -6.12
CA TYR A 99 15.33 -19.28 -6.62
C TYR A 99 15.16 -19.15 -8.14
N ALA A 100 16.16 -19.57 -8.91
CA ALA A 100 16.23 -19.36 -10.36
C ALA A 100 15.04 -19.95 -11.15
N GLU A 101 14.51 -21.11 -10.74
CA GLU A 101 13.33 -21.69 -11.40
C GLU A 101 12.08 -20.83 -11.21
N LEU A 102 11.86 -20.36 -9.97
CA LEU A 102 10.72 -19.54 -9.62
C LEU A 102 10.83 -18.14 -10.25
N GLU A 103 12.03 -17.56 -10.28
CA GLU A 103 12.30 -16.32 -11.00
C GLU A 103 11.91 -16.43 -12.48
N ALA A 104 12.37 -17.47 -13.17
CA ALA A 104 12.04 -17.70 -14.58
C ALA A 104 10.53 -17.93 -14.81
N ARG A 105 9.79 -18.47 -13.86
CA ARG A 105 8.33 -18.62 -13.95
C ARG A 105 7.60 -17.31 -13.75
N LEU A 106 8.03 -16.49 -12.79
CA LEU A 106 7.50 -15.14 -12.59
C LEU A 106 7.75 -14.27 -13.82
N GLU A 107 8.98 -14.26 -14.37
CA GLU A 107 9.31 -13.52 -15.59
C GLU A 107 8.46 -13.97 -16.78
N ARG A 108 8.22 -15.28 -16.95
CA ARG A 108 7.33 -15.78 -18.00
C ARG A 108 5.88 -15.37 -17.79
N SER A 109 5.38 -15.41 -16.55
CA SER A 109 4.02 -14.97 -16.25
C SER A 109 3.83 -13.50 -16.59
N LEU A 110 4.80 -12.66 -16.23
CA LEU A 110 4.84 -11.25 -16.59
C LEU A 110 4.86 -11.04 -18.10
N ALA A 111 5.70 -11.78 -18.82
CA ALA A 111 5.82 -11.69 -20.28
C ALA A 111 4.55 -12.14 -21.02
N VAL A 112 3.96 -13.27 -20.62
CA VAL A 112 2.80 -13.86 -21.29
C VAL A 112 1.53 -13.03 -21.08
N ARG A 113 1.31 -12.54 -19.85
CA ARG A 113 0.08 -11.82 -19.54
C ARG A 113 0.06 -10.39 -20.05
N GLN A 114 1.23 -9.74 -20.18
CA GLN A 114 1.25 -8.26 -20.29
C GLN A 114 2.43 -7.70 -21.09
N GLY A 115 3.19 -8.53 -21.78
CA GLY A 115 4.40 -8.09 -22.45
C GLY A 115 5.47 -7.51 -21.51
N ALA A 116 5.31 -7.75 -20.20
CA ALA A 116 6.28 -7.29 -19.22
C ALA A 116 7.59 -8.07 -19.36
N SER A 117 8.68 -7.36 -19.52
CA SER A 117 10.00 -7.98 -19.63
C SER A 117 11.05 -6.98 -19.16
N SER A 118 12.14 -7.48 -18.58
CA SER A 118 13.32 -6.63 -18.30
C SER A 118 13.87 -5.92 -19.55
N LYS A 119 13.47 -6.37 -20.73
CA LYS A 119 13.84 -5.75 -22.01
C LYS A 119 13.19 -4.38 -22.24
N GLY A 120 12.04 -4.09 -21.60
CA GLY A 120 11.40 -2.77 -21.66
C GLY A 120 12.13 -1.67 -20.88
N GLU A 121 12.98 -2.04 -19.93
CA GLU A 121 13.65 -1.08 -19.04
C GLU A 121 14.51 -0.04 -19.77
N PRO A 122 15.28 -0.33 -20.82
CA PRO A 122 16.05 0.69 -21.53
C PRO A 122 15.20 1.83 -22.10
N VAL A 123 14.03 1.51 -22.68
CA VAL A 123 13.10 2.52 -23.21
C VAL A 123 12.46 3.29 -22.05
N ALA A 124 12.02 2.60 -21.02
CA ALA A 124 11.45 3.20 -19.81
C ALA A 124 12.43 4.18 -19.15
N ALA A 125 13.70 3.80 -19.02
CA ALA A 125 14.76 4.65 -18.48
C ALA A 125 15.00 5.89 -19.34
N ALA A 126 15.00 5.76 -20.67
CA ALA A 126 15.16 6.89 -21.60
C ALA A 126 13.98 7.87 -21.46
N ILE A 127 12.75 7.39 -21.30
CA ILE A 127 11.57 8.23 -21.08
C ILE A 127 11.67 8.95 -19.73
N ARG A 128 12.01 8.25 -18.64
CA ARG A 128 12.22 8.88 -17.31
C ARG A 128 13.34 9.91 -17.32
N ALA A 129 14.35 9.73 -18.15
CA ALA A 129 15.42 10.70 -18.37
C ALA A 129 15.03 11.85 -19.31
N HIS A 130 13.78 11.93 -19.79
CA HIS A 130 13.27 12.94 -20.72
C HIS A 130 14.09 13.06 -22.03
N SER A 131 14.56 11.93 -22.55
CA SER A 131 15.39 11.89 -23.76
C SER A 131 14.64 11.26 -24.95
N LEU A 132 13.83 12.07 -25.65
CA LEU A 132 13.13 11.64 -26.87
C LEU A 132 14.10 11.09 -27.93
N GLU A 133 15.31 11.69 -28.05
CA GLU A 133 16.33 11.21 -28.98
C GLU A 133 16.78 9.78 -28.65
N GLN A 134 16.99 9.50 -27.37
CA GLN A 134 17.37 8.16 -26.94
C GLN A 134 16.23 7.16 -27.13
N VAL A 135 14.98 7.56 -26.86
CA VAL A 135 13.79 6.73 -27.14
C VAL A 135 13.74 6.35 -28.62
N ARG A 136 13.90 7.33 -29.52
CA ARG A 136 13.93 7.08 -30.98
C ARG A 136 15.03 6.11 -31.35
N ARG A 137 16.26 6.36 -30.90
CA ARG A 137 17.41 5.52 -31.20
C ARG A 137 17.22 4.07 -30.78
N ILE A 138 16.64 3.83 -29.58
CA ILE A 138 16.38 2.47 -29.09
C ILE A 138 15.32 1.81 -29.95
N LEU A 139 14.20 2.49 -30.20
CA LEU A 139 13.09 1.94 -30.98
C LEU A 139 13.40 1.80 -32.48
N ASP A 140 14.37 2.53 -33.02
CA ASP A 140 14.88 2.33 -34.40
C ASP A 140 15.74 1.07 -34.50
N ALA A 141 16.49 0.75 -33.42
CA ALA A 141 17.31 -0.45 -33.35
C ALA A 141 16.49 -1.73 -33.00
N GLU A 142 15.51 -1.62 -32.12
CA GLU A 142 14.70 -2.72 -31.59
C GLU A 142 13.22 -2.31 -31.58
N PRO A 143 12.51 -2.31 -32.72
CA PRO A 143 11.12 -1.85 -32.82
C PRO A 143 10.13 -2.62 -31.94
N GLU A 144 10.41 -3.88 -31.62
CA GLU A 144 9.58 -4.73 -30.74
C GLU A 144 9.50 -4.21 -29.32
N LEU A 145 10.44 -3.37 -28.88
CA LEU A 145 10.42 -2.74 -27.55
C LEU A 145 9.31 -1.71 -27.39
N LEU A 146 8.64 -1.31 -28.49
CA LEU A 146 7.49 -0.41 -28.46
C LEU A 146 6.36 -0.92 -27.54
N HIS A 147 6.19 -2.25 -27.48
CA HIS A 147 5.17 -2.91 -26.67
C HIS A 147 5.74 -3.69 -25.49
N ALA A 148 7.06 -3.62 -25.28
CA ALA A 148 7.70 -4.29 -24.16
C ALA A 148 7.46 -3.51 -22.86
N GLY A 149 6.86 -4.15 -21.86
CA GLY A 149 6.74 -3.60 -20.53
C GLY A 149 8.07 -3.67 -19.76
N ASP A 150 8.24 -2.79 -18.79
CA ASP A 150 9.26 -2.94 -17.75
C ASP A 150 8.90 -4.08 -16.77
N GLY A 151 9.68 -4.26 -15.72
CA GLY A 151 9.40 -5.26 -14.68
C GLY A 151 8.05 -5.11 -13.96
N ARG A 152 7.31 -4.02 -14.22
CA ARG A 152 5.96 -3.73 -13.71
C ARG A 152 4.91 -3.68 -14.82
N SER A 153 5.22 -4.23 -15.97
CA SER A 153 4.39 -4.18 -17.19
C SER A 153 4.04 -2.78 -17.71
N ASN A 154 4.78 -1.75 -17.31
CA ASN A 154 4.63 -0.44 -17.92
C ASN A 154 5.27 -0.43 -19.29
N GLN A 155 4.46 -0.48 -20.34
CA GLN A 155 4.93 -0.22 -21.69
C GLN A 155 5.43 1.24 -21.81
N PRO A 156 6.22 1.58 -22.84
CA PRO A 156 6.71 2.93 -23.07
C PRO A 156 5.63 4.01 -22.99
N ILE A 157 4.42 3.75 -23.52
CA ILE A 157 3.31 4.69 -23.49
C ILE A 157 2.83 5.02 -22.07
N HIS A 158 2.84 4.05 -21.14
CA HIS A 158 2.50 4.28 -19.76
C HIS A 158 3.48 5.24 -19.10
N TRP A 159 4.79 5.06 -19.33
CA TRP A 159 5.83 5.95 -18.82
C TRP A 159 5.73 7.35 -19.41
N ALA A 160 5.49 7.47 -20.73
CA ALA A 160 5.32 8.77 -21.38
C ALA A 160 4.15 9.57 -20.77
N VAL A 161 3.06 8.89 -20.43
CA VAL A 161 1.88 9.47 -19.77
C VAL A 161 2.18 9.86 -18.32
N MET A 162 2.75 8.97 -17.52
CA MET A 162 3.08 9.25 -16.11
C MET A 162 4.06 10.41 -15.97
N THR A 163 5.03 10.52 -16.89
CA THR A 163 6.02 11.61 -16.94
C THR A 163 5.54 12.85 -17.71
N ARG A 164 4.30 12.82 -18.23
CA ARG A 164 3.61 13.93 -18.93
C ARG A 164 4.38 14.48 -20.15
N GLN A 165 4.94 13.61 -20.95
CA GLN A 165 5.71 13.95 -22.15
C GLN A 165 4.88 13.77 -23.41
N MET A 166 4.16 14.83 -23.86
CA MET A 166 3.23 14.76 -24.99
C MET A 166 3.93 14.42 -26.30
N ASP A 167 5.15 14.92 -26.53
CA ASP A 167 5.98 14.64 -27.69
C ASP A 167 6.39 13.17 -27.76
N VAL A 168 6.70 12.56 -26.62
CA VAL A 168 6.99 11.12 -26.53
C VAL A 168 5.72 10.30 -26.77
N ILE A 169 4.57 10.73 -26.20
CA ILE A 169 3.28 10.08 -26.46
C ILE A 169 2.99 10.05 -27.96
N ASP A 170 3.11 11.19 -28.65
CA ASP A 170 2.86 11.29 -30.08
C ASP A 170 3.85 10.45 -30.92
N GLU A 171 5.12 10.42 -30.55
CA GLU A 171 6.13 9.57 -31.19
C GLU A 171 5.80 8.09 -31.08
N LEU A 172 5.40 7.64 -29.88
CA LEU A 172 5.03 6.24 -29.65
C LEU A 172 3.76 5.85 -30.42
N LEU A 173 2.73 6.72 -30.43
CA LEU A 173 1.51 6.50 -31.20
C LEU A 173 1.77 6.47 -32.71
N LEU A 174 2.67 7.34 -33.21
CA LEU A 174 3.08 7.34 -34.63
C LEU A 174 3.76 6.03 -35.02
N ARG A 175 4.49 5.39 -34.10
CA ARG A 175 5.12 4.09 -34.29
C ARG A 175 4.16 2.90 -34.12
N GLY A 176 2.91 3.12 -33.74
CA GLY A 176 1.88 2.09 -33.59
C GLY A 176 1.68 1.60 -32.16
N ALA A 177 2.09 2.35 -31.13
CA ALA A 177 1.72 2.04 -29.76
C ALA A 177 0.19 2.11 -29.59
N ASP A 178 -0.35 1.19 -28.78
CA ASP A 178 -1.78 1.20 -28.46
C ASP A 178 -2.06 2.24 -27.35
N VAL A 179 -2.86 3.24 -27.67
CA VAL A 179 -3.30 4.27 -26.71
C VAL A 179 -4.11 3.68 -25.55
N ASN A 180 -4.66 2.48 -25.74
CA ASN A 180 -5.47 1.73 -24.77
C ASN A 180 -4.73 0.50 -24.21
N ALA A 181 -3.41 0.41 -24.36
CA ALA A 181 -2.63 -0.69 -23.84
C ALA A 181 -2.90 -0.90 -22.35
N ALA A 182 -3.36 -2.10 -21.97
CA ALA A 182 -3.63 -2.42 -20.58
C ALA A 182 -2.38 -2.95 -19.88
N ARG A 183 -2.23 -2.59 -18.60
CA ARG A 183 -1.26 -3.18 -17.67
C ARG A 183 -1.83 -4.44 -17.01
N HIS A 184 -1.03 -5.03 -16.11
CA HIS A 184 -1.43 -6.17 -15.29
C HIS A 184 -2.67 -5.92 -14.41
N ASP A 185 -2.83 -4.69 -13.95
CA ASP A 185 -3.93 -4.22 -13.11
C ASP A 185 -5.08 -3.61 -13.95
N GLU A 186 -5.13 -3.93 -15.25
CA GLU A 186 -6.10 -3.43 -16.23
C GLU A 186 -6.06 -1.92 -16.49
N ALA A 187 -5.19 -1.18 -15.77
CA ALA A 187 -5.07 0.26 -16.01
C ALA A 187 -4.48 0.55 -17.38
N ARG A 188 -5.06 1.51 -18.07
CA ARG A 188 -4.65 2.00 -19.38
C ARG A 188 -3.91 3.35 -19.23
N PRO A 189 -3.23 3.84 -20.24
CA PRO A 189 -2.51 5.11 -20.17
C PRO A 189 -3.35 6.27 -19.60
N ILE A 190 -4.64 6.36 -19.99
CA ILE A 190 -5.54 7.43 -19.54
C ILE A 190 -5.74 7.46 -18.01
N GLN A 191 -5.70 6.33 -17.32
CA GLN A 191 -5.84 6.26 -15.87
C GLN A 191 -4.55 6.68 -15.14
N LEU A 192 -3.40 6.63 -15.82
CA LEU A 192 -2.07 6.84 -15.23
C LEU A 192 -1.56 8.30 -15.31
N VAL A 193 -2.38 9.25 -15.71
CA VAL A 193 -1.96 10.67 -15.85
C VAL A 193 -1.49 11.31 -14.54
N ASN A 194 -1.86 10.74 -13.38
CA ASN A 194 -1.40 11.13 -12.05
C ASN A 194 -0.26 10.24 -11.52
N GLY A 195 0.21 9.30 -12.33
CA GLY A 195 1.16 8.27 -11.92
C GLY A 195 0.48 7.01 -11.39
N ASP A 196 1.29 6.10 -10.85
CA ASP A 196 0.85 4.85 -10.23
C ASP A 196 1.27 4.76 -8.74
N TYR A 197 1.17 3.58 -8.14
CA TYR A 197 1.56 3.38 -6.73
C TYR A 197 3.05 3.71 -6.47
N HIS A 198 3.93 3.50 -7.44
CA HIS A 198 5.38 3.65 -7.31
C HIS A 198 5.88 5.00 -7.82
N PHE A 199 5.31 5.48 -8.92
CA PHE A 199 5.64 6.77 -9.53
C PHE A 199 4.47 7.74 -9.34
N ARG A 200 4.62 8.68 -8.42
CA ARG A 200 3.58 9.66 -8.08
C ARG A 200 3.78 10.94 -8.86
N GLY A 201 2.86 11.29 -9.72
CA GLY A 201 2.97 12.52 -10.50
C GLY A 201 3.15 13.80 -9.67
N TRP A 202 2.63 13.83 -8.43
CA TRP A 202 2.79 14.97 -7.50
C TRP A 202 4.14 14.97 -6.76
N ARG A 203 4.85 13.85 -6.72
CA ARG A 203 6.15 13.69 -6.06
C ARG A 203 7.31 13.63 -7.06
N ASP A 204 7.11 12.88 -8.15
CA ASP A 204 8.18 12.43 -9.05
C ASP A 204 8.23 13.24 -10.35
N VAL A 205 7.21 14.06 -10.65
CA VAL A 205 7.23 15.06 -11.71
C VAL A 205 7.51 16.42 -11.09
N ALA A 206 8.42 17.19 -11.68
CA ALA A 206 8.79 18.51 -11.18
C ALA A 206 7.55 19.41 -11.02
N ALA A 207 7.46 20.14 -9.90
CA ALA A 207 6.29 20.97 -9.59
C ALA A 207 6.02 22.08 -10.62
N ASP A 208 7.08 22.53 -11.31
CA ASP A 208 7.06 23.52 -12.39
C ASP A 208 6.93 22.91 -13.79
N TRP A 209 6.69 21.60 -13.90
CA TRP A 209 6.49 20.94 -15.19
C TRP A 209 5.31 21.57 -15.94
N PRO A 210 5.49 22.00 -17.19
CA PRO A 210 4.50 22.86 -17.88
C PRO A 210 3.22 22.11 -18.28
N VAL A 211 3.25 20.77 -18.30
CA VAL A 211 2.13 19.92 -18.72
C VAL A 211 1.39 19.37 -17.51
N THR A 212 0.10 19.68 -17.40
CA THR A 212 -0.77 19.19 -16.33
C THR A 212 -1.35 17.81 -16.64
N PRO A 213 -1.76 17.02 -15.64
CA PRO A 213 -2.48 15.75 -15.86
C PRO A 213 -3.71 15.91 -16.76
N MET A 214 -4.47 16.99 -16.60
CA MET A 214 -5.68 17.25 -17.40
C MET A 214 -5.37 17.51 -18.88
N GLN A 215 -4.23 18.17 -19.18
CA GLN A 215 -3.79 18.35 -20.57
C GLN A 215 -3.38 17.01 -21.21
N VAL A 216 -2.66 16.13 -20.47
CA VAL A 216 -2.33 14.77 -20.95
C VAL A 216 -3.61 13.96 -21.19
N LEU A 217 -4.57 14.03 -20.28
CA LEU A 217 -5.84 13.34 -20.42
C LEU A 217 -6.61 13.81 -21.66
N ALA A 218 -6.75 15.13 -21.87
CA ALA A 218 -7.39 15.69 -23.06
C ALA A 218 -6.64 15.27 -24.35
N HIS A 219 -5.31 15.22 -24.31
CA HIS A 219 -4.49 14.78 -25.43
C HIS A 219 -4.75 13.31 -25.77
N LEU A 220 -4.73 12.42 -24.79
CA LEU A 220 -5.02 10.99 -24.98
C LEU A 220 -6.45 10.78 -25.55
N ARG A 221 -7.44 11.50 -25.04
CA ARG A 221 -8.81 11.48 -25.57
C ARG A 221 -8.84 11.87 -27.05
N SER A 222 -8.13 12.91 -27.45
CA SER A 222 -8.03 13.33 -28.86
C SER A 222 -7.36 12.28 -29.76
N ARG A 223 -6.59 11.37 -29.17
CA ARG A 223 -5.92 10.24 -29.85
C ARG A 223 -6.70 8.92 -29.80
N GLY A 224 -7.96 8.94 -29.30
CA GLY A 224 -8.85 7.77 -29.29
C GLY A 224 -8.73 6.92 -28.01
N ALA A 225 -8.18 7.45 -26.92
CA ALA A 225 -8.20 6.74 -25.66
C ALA A 225 -9.64 6.48 -25.20
N ASP A 226 -9.94 5.22 -24.87
CA ASP A 226 -11.23 4.78 -24.38
C ASP A 226 -11.46 5.29 -22.95
N CYS A 227 -12.74 5.50 -22.63
CA CYS A 227 -13.16 6.07 -21.35
C CYS A 227 -14.27 5.20 -20.76
N ASP A 228 -13.91 4.42 -19.73
CA ASP A 228 -14.87 3.67 -18.92
C ASP A 228 -15.75 4.61 -18.09
N ILE A 229 -16.78 4.06 -17.42
CA ILE A 229 -17.72 4.87 -16.66
C ILE A 229 -17.05 5.60 -15.49
N CYS A 230 -16.08 4.96 -14.81
CA CYS A 230 -15.37 5.55 -13.68
C CYS A 230 -14.50 6.73 -14.13
N THR A 231 -13.78 6.55 -15.24
CA THR A 231 -13.00 7.62 -15.88
C THR A 231 -13.90 8.75 -16.39
N ALA A 232 -15.01 8.43 -17.05
CA ALA A 232 -15.99 9.42 -17.52
C ALA A 232 -16.56 10.25 -16.36
N CYS A 233 -16.91 9.61 -15.25
CA CYS A 233 -17.34 10.28 -14.02
C CYS A 233 -16.28 11.19 -13.43
N HIS A 234 -15.00 10.75 -13.46
CA HIS A 234 -13.89 11.55 -12.93
C HIS A 234 -13.63 12.82 -13.75
N ILE A 235 -13.75 12.74 -15.09
CA ILE A 235 -13.46 13.88 -15.97
C ILE A 235 -14.68 14.78 -16.22
N GLY A 236 -15.87 14.40 -15.79
CA GLY A 236 -17.09 15.16 -15.96
C GLY A 236 -17.75 14.99 -17.34
N ASP A 237 -17.48 13.88 -18.04
CA ASP A 237 -18.06 13.58 -19.36
C ASP A 237 -19.50 13.04 -19.20
N LEU A 238 -20.45 13.96 -18.93
CA LEU A 238 -21.85 13.61 -18.66
C LEU A 238 -22.50 12.84 -19.83
N ASP A 239 -22.16 13.19 -21.07
CA ASP A 239 -22.75 12.53 -22.23
C ASP A 239 -22.27 11.08 -22.35
N ARG A 240 -20.98 10.83 -22.09
CA ARG A 240 -20.43 9.49 -22.07
C ARG A 240 -21.00 8.66 -20.90
N VAL A 241 -21.17 9.24 -19.72
CA VAL A 241 -21.82 8.56 -18.57
C VAL A 241 -23.26 8.18 -18.95
N ARG A 242 -24.03 9.10 -19.56
CA ARG A 242 -25.39 8.82 -20.00
C ARG A 242 -25.46 7.71 -21.04
N GLU A 243 -24.58 7.74 -22.03
CA GLU A 243 -24.47 6.70 -23.04
C GLU A 243 -24.20 5.31 -22.41
N LEU A 244 -23.23 5.23 -21.50
CA LEU A 244 -22.86 3.98 -20.84
C LEU A 244 -23.99 3.43 -19.96
N LEU A 245 -24.69 4.29 -19.21
CA LEU A 245 -25.84 3.90 -18.38
C LEU A 245 -27.06 3.47 -19.22
N GLN A 246 -27.23 4.03 -20.42
CA GLN A 246 -28.27 3.56 -21.36
C GLN A 246 -27.95 2.17 -21.92
N GLN A 247 -26.67 1.82 -22.10
CA GLN A 247 -26.25 0.50 -22.55
C GLN A 247 -26.40 -0.54 -21.44
N ASP A 248 -26.01 -0.20 -20.21
CA ASP A 248 -26.09 -1.06 -19.04
C ASP A 248 -26.28 -0.22 -17.77
N PRO A 249 -27.50 -0.13 -17.23
CA PRO A 249 -27.75 0.59 -15.97
C PRO A 249 -26.93 0.07 -14.78
N GLY A 250 -26.52 -1.21 -14.78
CA GLY A 250 -25.68 -1.81 -13.75
C GLY A 250 -24.29 -1.17 -13.65
N MET A 251 -23.86 -0.41 -14.67
CA MET A 251 -22.62 0.34 -14.63
C MET A 251 -22.59 1.42 -13.55
N ALA A 252 -23.75 1.88 -13.05
CA ALA A 252 -23.82 2.84 -11.95
C ALA A 252 -23.09 2.35 -10.69
N ASN A 253 -23.01 1.03 -10.50
CA ASN A 253 -22.35 0.37 -9.37
C ASN A 253 -21.11 -0.44 -9.78
N ARG A 254 -20.59 -0.25 -10.99
CA ARG A 254 -19.40 -0.97 -11.45
C ARG A 254 -18.14 -0.33 -10.89
N VAL A 255 -17.55 -0.97 -9.87
CA VAL A 255 -16.23 -0.58 -9.35
C VAL A 255 -15.16 -0.91 -10.40
N SER A 256 -14.16 -0.03 -10.54
CA SER A 256 -13.01 -0.27 -11.44
C SER A 256 -12.20 -1.49 -11.01
N GLY A 257 -11.62 -2.22 -11.96
CA GLY A 257 -10.71 -3.35 -11.68
C GLY A 257 -9.33 -2.90 -11.20
N TYR A 258 -8.97 -1.63 -11.39
CA TYR A 258 -7.71 -1.04 -10.95
C TYR A 258 -7.91 -0.22 -9.67
N VAL A 259 -6.93 -0.30 -8.77
CA VAL A 259 -7.03 0.30 -7.43
C VAL A 259 -6.12 1.52 -7.28
N THR A 260 -6.53 2.41 -6.39
CA THR A 260 -5.78 3.54 -5.81
C THR A 260 -5.06 4.50 -6.76
N TYR A 261 -5.13 5.80 -6.50
CA TYR A 261 -4.42 6.91 -7.16
C TYR A 261 -4.64 7.11 -8.66
N TYR A 262 -5.21 6.13 -9.36
CA TYR A 262 -5.51 6.26 -10.78
C TYR A 262 -6.74 7.11 -11.03
N VAL A 263 -6.76 7.79 -12.16
CA VAL A 263 -7.98 8.45 -12.64
C VAL A 263 -9.04 7.38 -12.85
N GLY A 264 -10.21 7.58 -12.23
CA GLY A 264 -11.31 6.62 -12.35
C GLY A 264 -11.22 5.41 -11.40
N SER A 265 -10.26 5.35 -10.44
CA SER A 265 -10.27 4.27 -9.45
C SER A 265 -11.50 4.30 -8.55
N GLY A 266 -11.98 3.13 -8.13
CA GLY A 266 -13.15 2.97 -7.28
C GLY A 266 -14.49 3.07 -8.02
N ALA A 267 -15.56 3.43 -7.29
CA ALA A 267 -16.90 3.49 -7.83
C ALA A 267 -17.16 4.74 -8.69
N PRO A 268 -18.06 4.68 -9.69
CA PRO A 268 -18.44 5.84 -10.50
C PRO A 268 -18.88 7.03 -9.64
N LEU A 269 -19.73 6.77 -8.64
CA LEU A 269 -20.27 7.80 -7.76
C LEU A 269 -19.17 8.51 -6.94
N LYS A 270 -18.17 7.75 -6.44
CA LYS A 270 -16.99 8.30 -5.76
C LYS A 270 -16.20 9.24 -6.66
N ASN A 271 -16.00 8.85 -7.94
CA ASN A 271 -15.25 9.65 -8.91
C ASN A 271 -15.94 10.97 -9.24
N ALA A 272 -17.26 10.93 -9.48
CA ALA A 272 -18.07 12.14 -9.72
C ALA A 272 -18.08 13.07 -8.49
N ALA A 273 -18.23 12.49 -7.29
CA ALA A 273 -18.25 13.22 -6.03
C ALA A 273 -16.91 13.88 -5.72
N ALA A 274 -15.80 13.20 -5.96
CA ALA A 274 -14.45 13.73 -5.74
C ALA A 274 -14.13 14.97 -6.58
N ARG A 275 -14.76 15.09 -7.74
CA ARG A 275 -14.49 16.15 -8.72
C ARG A 275 -15.58 17.23 -8.80
N GLY A 276 -16.65 17.10 -8.00
CA GLY A 276 -17.70 18.11 -7.91
C GLY A 276 -18.73 18.06 -9.04
N HIS A 277 -18.84 16.96 -9.79
CA HIS A 277 -19.74 16.82 -10.92
C HIS A 277 -21.17 16.46 -10.48
N ILE A 278 -21.88 17.43 -9.93
CA ILE A 278 -23.18 17.22 -9.28
C ILE A 278 -24.23 16.61 -10.22
N GLU A 279 -24.26 17.00 -11.51
CA GLU A 279 -25.20 16.45 -12.49
C GLU A 279 -24.95 14.96 -12.76
N ILE A 280 -23.69 14.54 -12.74
CA ILE A 280 -23.32 13.12 -12.85
C ILE A 280 -23.69 12.37 -11.58
N VAL A 281 -23.48 12.97 -10.39
CA VAL A 281 -23.89 12.37 -9.11
C VAL A 281 -25.39 12.14 -9.10
N GLN A 282 -26.20 13.14 -9.51
CA GLN A 282 -27.65 13.01 -9.62
C GLN A 282 -28.04 11.88 -10.58
N LEU A 283 -27.48 11.87 -11.78
CA LEU A 283 -27.74 10.85 -12.78
C LEU A 283 -27.42 9.43 -12.28
N LEU A 284 -26.29 9.25 -11.61
CA LEU A 284 -25.89 7.95 -11.04
C LEU A 284 -26.88 7.51 -9.95
N LEU A 285 -27.27 8.41 -9.04
CA LEU A 285 -28.24 8.08 -7.97
C LEU A 285 -29.62 7.74 -8.56
N GLU A 286 -30.08 8.44 -9.62
CA GLU A 286 -31.30 8.11 -10.36
C GLU A 286 -31.25 6.70 -10.99
N HIS A 287 -30.05 6.21 -11.33
CA HIS A 287 -29.82 4.86 -11.85
C HIS A 287 -29.47 3.83 -10.74
N GLY A 288 -29.71 4.17 -9.47
CA GLY A 288 -29.55 3.25 -8.34
C GLY A 288 -28.09 3.04 -7.90
N ALA A 289 -27.22 4.05 -8.09
CA ALA A 289 -25.89 4.00 -7.51
C ALA A 289 -25.96 3.94 -5.98
N ASP A 290 -25.23 2.98 -5.39
CA ASP A 290 -25.10 2.85 -3.94
C ASP A 290 -24.08 3.86 -3.40
N PRO A 291 -24.49 4.84 -2.55
CA PRO A 291 -23.58 5.82 -1.99
C PRO A 291 -22.57 5.24 -1.02
N ASN A 292 -22.77 4.00 -0.58
CA ASN A 292 -21.93 3.27 0.37
C ASN A 292 -21.09 2.20 -0.28
N LEU A 293 -21.06 2.12 -1.62
CA LEU A 293 -20.27 1.14 -2.34
C LEU A 293 -18.77 1.40 -2.11
N PRO A 294 -18.07 0.46 -1.45
CA PRO A 294 -16.64 0.60 -1.18
C PRO A 294 -15.81 0.29 -2.42
N GLU A 295 -14.64 0.89 -2.47
CA GLU A 295 -13.55 0.49 -3.34
C GLU A 295 -12.94 -0.81 -2.80
N GLU A 296 -12.67 -1.78 -3.68
CA GLU A 296 -11.97 -3.02 -3.31
C GLU A 296 -10.47 -2.89 -3.55
N GLY A 297 -9.68 -3.67 -2.79
CA GLY A 297 -8.23 -3.78 -2.98
C GLY A 297 -7.40 -3.12 -1.89
N ILE A 298 -6.09 -3.03 -2.15
CA ILE A 298 -5.13 -2.47 -1.20
C ILE A 298 -5.26 -0.94 -1.15
N ALA A 299 -5.33 -0.38 0.06
CA ALA A 299 -5.44 1.05 0.33
C ALA A 299 -6.65 1.75 -0.33
N PRO A 300 -7.88 1.31 -0.08
CA PRO A 300 -9.07 1.94 -0.62
C PRO A 300 -9.20 3.39 -0.15
N GLN A 301 -9.60 4.27 -1.07
CA GLN A 301 -9.75 5.71 -0.80
C GLN A 301 -11.13 6.09 -0.26
N GLY A 302 -12.00 5.11 -0.05
CA GLY A 302 -13.28 5.26 0.63
C GLY A 302 -14.46 5.62 -0.27
N HIS A 303 -15.56 5.97 0.40
CA HIS A 303 -16.86 6.16 -0.20
C HIS A 303 -17.05 7.55 -0.87
N ALA A 304 -18.11 7.69 -1.63
CA ALA A 304 -18.46 8.93 -2.31
C ALA A 304 -18.59 10.13 -1.36
N LEU A 305 -19.14 9.93 -0.14
CA LEU A 305 -19.24 11.00 0.86
C LEU A 305 -17.88 11.53 1.31
N TYR A 306 -16.94 10.64 1.61
CA TYR A 306 -15.57 11.03 1.97
C TYR A 306 -14.91 11.85 0.84
N ALA A 307 -15.07 11.39 -0.41
CA ALA A 307 -14.54 12.06 -1.57
C ALA A 307 -15.12 13.47 -1.76
N ALA A 308 -16.46 13.63 -1.55
CA ALA A 308 -17.13 14.93 -1.59
C ALA A 308 -16.61 15.89 -0.51
N VAL A 309 -16.37 15.38 0.71
CA VAL A 309 -15.82 16.17 1.82
C VAL A 309 -14.38 16.61 1.55
N VAL A 310 -13.53 15.70 1.04
CA VAL A 310 -12.16 16.05 0.63
C VAL A 310 -12.15 17.16 -0.41
N GLY A 311 -13.08 17.10 -1.38
CA GLY A 311 -13.27 18.10 -2.44
C GLY A 311 -14.00 19.38 -1.99
N ARG A 312 -14.50 19.44 -0.74
CA ARG A 312 -15.35 20.53 -0.21
C ARG A 312 -16.63 20.77 -1.03
N HIS A 313 -17.21 19.69 -1.57
CA HIS A 313 -18.41 19.75 -2.41
C HIS A 313 -19.69 19.62 -1.55
N HIS A 314 -20.06 20.67 -0.81
CA HIS A 314 -21.17 20.68 0.16
C HIS A 314 -22.51 20.20 -0.42
N ALA A 315 -22.85 20.65 -1.63
CA ALA A 315 -24.10 20.24 -2.28
C ALA A 315 -24.14 18.74 -2.58
N ILE A 316 -23.00 18.16 -2.99
CA ILE A 316 -22.87 16.73 -3.25
C ILE A 316 -22.90 15.95 -1.94
N ALA A 317 -22.18 16.39 -0.91
CA ALA A 317 -22.20 15.74 0.40
C ALA A 317 -23.63 15.69 0.97
N ARG A 318 -24.39 16.79 0.88
CA ARG A 318 -25.80 16.82 1.27
C ARG A 318 -26.64 15.83 0.48
N LEU A 319 -26.51 15.84 -0.85
CA LEU A 319 -27.23 14.94 -1.74
C LEU A 319 -26.96 13.46 -1.42
N LEU A 320 -25.71 13.12 -1.17
CA LEU A 320 -25.31 11.75 -0.80
C LEU A 320 -25.92 11.33 0.56
N LEU A 321 -25.89 12.21 1.57
CA LEU A 321 -26.49 11.97 2.87
C LEU A 321 -28.02 11.80 2.78
N GLU A 322 -28.70 12.62 1.97
CA GLU A 322 -30.13 12.49 1.67
C GLU A 322 -30.47 11.16 0.99
N HIS A 323 -29.53 10.55 0.26
CA HIS A 323 -29.67 9.23 -0.36
C HIS A 323 -29.09 8.08 0.49
N GLY A 324 -28.85 8.30 1.78
CA GLY A 324 -28.47 7.23 2.72
C GLY A 324 -26.97 6.92 2.78
N ALA A 325 -26.10 7.86 2.38
CA ALA A 325 -24.68 7.70 2.63
C ALA A 325 -24.39 7.63 4.15
N TYR A 326 -23.52 6.71 4.55
CA TYR A 326 -23.08 6.61 5.94
C TYR A 326 -22.30 7.89 6.31
N PRO A 327 -22.67 8.57 7.41
CA PRO A 327 -22.00 9.81 7.81
C PRO A 327 -20.56 9.59 8.34
N ASN A 328 -20.24 8.36 8.74
CA ASN A 328 -18.91 7.95 9.23
C ASN A 328 -18.29 6.88 8.31
N PRO A 329 -18.08 7.16 7.01
CA PRO A 329 -17.46 6.20 6.12
C PRO A 329 -16.00 6.00 6.52
N GLU A 330 -15.60 4.75 6.69
CA GLU A 330 -14.21 4.41 7.02
C GLU A 330 -13.36 4.33 5.75
N VAL A 331 -12.13 4.83 5.84
CA VAL A 331 -11.08 4.64 4.83
C VAL A 331 -9.88 3.94 5.47
N GLU A 332 -9.09 3.21 4.69
CA GLU A 332 -7.98 2.41 5.22
C GLU A 332 -6.93 3.27 5.94
N SER A 333 -6.73 4.51 5.51
CA SER A 333 -5.74 5.43 6.07
C SER A 333 -6.12 6.10 7.39
N SER A 334 -7.06 5.52 8.15
CA SER A 334 -7.48 6.01 9.47
C SER A 334 -8.10 7.42 9.48
N ALA A 335 -8.67 7.85 8.37
CA ALA A 335 -9.42 9.10 8.28
C ALA A 335 -10.92 8.83 8.08
N ASP A 336 -11.77 9.75 8.50
CA ASP A 336 -13.19 9.77 8.16
C ASP A 336 -13.61 11.14 7.59
N ALA A 337 -14.85 11.23 7.13
CA ALA A 337 -15.37 12.45 6.55
C ALA A 337 -15.35 13.63 7.53
N LEU A 338 -15.73 13.40 8.79
CA LEU A 338 -15.77 14.45 9.83
C LEU A 338 -14.36 14.92 10.22
N SER A 339 -13.41 14.01 10.41
CA SER A 339 -12.01 14.36 10.69
C SER A 339 -11.41 15.19 9.55
N ARG A 340 -11.75 14.86 8.30
CA ARG A 340 -11.28 15.64 7.14
C ARG A 340 -11.91 17.03 7.09
N ALA A 341 -13.21 17.16 7.40
CA ALA A 341 -13.88 18.47 7.47
C ALA A 341 -13.27 19.35 8.56
N ILE A 342 -12.96 18.77 9.73
CA ILE A 342 -12.28 19.45 10.86
C ILE A 342 -10.87 19.90 10.43
N ALA A 343 -10.07 19.02 9.86
CA ALA A 343 -8.72 19.35 9.37
C ALA A 343 -8.72 20.49 8.32
N ASN A 344 -9.78 20.57 7.53
CA ASN A 344 -9.99 21.64 6.55
C ASN A 344 -10.58 22.93 7.17
N SER A 345 -10.96 22.95 8.44
CA SER A 345 -11.70 24.03 9.11
C SER A 345 -12.98 24.41 8.35
N ASP A 346 -13.72 23.40 7.87
CA ASP A 346 -14.91 23.55 7.03
C ASP A 346 -16.18 23.46 7.89
N GLU A 347 -16.48 24.53 8.65
CA GLU A 347 -17.60 24.57 9.60
C GLU A 347 -18.95 24.17 8.99
N PRO A 348 -19.33 24.64 7.77
CA PRO A 348 -20.60 24.21 7.16
C PRO A 348 -20.66 22.69 6.87
N MET A 349 -19.51 22.08 6.51
CA MET A 349 -19.42 20.64 6.28
C MET A 349 -19.50 19.87 7.61
N ILE A 350 -18.84 20.36 8.66
CA ILE A 350 -18.90 19.79 10.01
C ILE A 350 -20.37 19.79 10.50
N GLU A 351 -21.06 20.92 10.41
CA GLU A 351 -22.48 21.04 10.80
C GLU A 351 -23.37 20.07 10.01
N LEU A 352 -23.15 20.00 8.68
CA LEU A 352 -23.89 19.07 7.83
C LEU A 352 -23.69 17.63 8.26
N LEU A 353 -22.45 17.16 8.41
CA LEU A 353 -22.12 15.79 8.80
C LEU A 353 -22.69 15.46 10.18
N CYS A 354 -22.50 16.34 11.18
CA CYS A 354 -23.03 16.14 12.54
C CYS A 354 -24.56 16.08 12.56
N SER A 355 -25.25 16.83 11.69
CA SER A 355 -26.73 16.79 11.60
C SER A 355 -27.27 15.43 11.11
N TYR A 356 -26.42 14.63 10.44
CA TYR A 356 -26.71 13.24 10.03
C TYR A 356 -26.07 12.20 10.97
N GLY A 357 -25.53 12.60 12.13
CA GLY A 357 -25.03 11.70 13.15
C GLY A 357 -23.54 11.32 13.00
N ALA A 358 -22.76 12.12 12.27
CA ALA A 358 -21.31 11.92 12.23
C ALA A 358 -20.70 12.12 13.61
N ALA A 359 -19.82 11.18 14.02
CA ALA A 359 -19.11 11.22 15.29
C ALA A 359 -17.72 10.60 15.13
N ARG A 360 -16.72 11.17 15.79
CA ARG A 360 -15.34 10.67 15.76
C ARG A 360 -15.14 9.55 16.76
N GLY A 361 -14.63 8.42 16.31
CA GLY A 361 -14.15 7.35 17.19
C GLY A 361 -12.91 7.76 17.99
N VAL A 362 -12.65 7.06 19.10
CA VAL A 362 -11.50 7.37 19.98
C VAL A 362 -10.17 7.27 19.23
N HIS A 363 -10.05 6.29 18.33
CA HIS A 363 -8.84 6.10 17.52
C HIS A 363 -8.54 7.30 16.60
N LEU A 364 -9.57 8.00 16.10
CA LEU A 364 -9.42 9.21 15.30
C LEU A 364 -9.09 10.44 16.14
N LEU A 365 -9.71 10.55 17.34
CA LEU A 365 -9.31 11.56 18.33
C LEU A 365 -7.84 11.41 18.70
N ALA A 366 -7.38 10.17 18.82
CA ALA A 366 -6.01 9.83 19.13
C ALA A 366 -5.04 10.18 17.99
N TYR A 367 -5.43 9.92 16.76
CA TYR A 367 -4.67 10.27 15.56
C TYR A 367 -4.45 11.78 15.46
N ASP A 368 -5.52 12.57 15.62
CA ASP A 368 -5.46 14.03 15.55
C ASP A 368 -4.94 14.71 16.83
N GLY A 369 -4.81 13.97 17.94
CA GLY A 369 -4.41 14.49 19.23
C GLY A 369 -5.47 15.39 19.90
N ASP A 370 -6.76 15.18 19.63
CA ASP A 370 -7.86 15.97 20.22
C ASP A 370 -8.10 15.62 21.69
N LEU A 371 -7.21 16.15 22.53
CA LEU A 371 -7.26 15.97 23.98
C LEU A 371 -8.55 16.46 24.63
N ARG A 372 -9.10 17.56 24.13
CA ARG A 372 -10.28 18.17 24.73
C ARG A 372 -11.49 17.25 24.61
N THR A 373 -11.74 16.79 23.41
CA THR A 373 -12.86 15.86 23.15
C THR A 373 -12.62 14.51 23.83
N ALA A 374 -11.41 13.97 23.75
CA ALA A 374 -11.06 12.71 24.40
C ALA A 374 -11.23 12.75 25.92
N ALA A 375 -10.82 13.84 26.56
CA ALA A 375 -10.99 13.99 28.00
C ALA A 375 -12.46 14.00 28.42
N ALA A 376 -13.34 14.66 27.65
CA ALA A 376 -14.77 14.64 27.88
C ALA A 376 -15.38 13.24 27.67
N VAL A 377 -14.98 12.56 26.59
CA VAL A 377 -15.42 11.20 26.26
C VAL A 377 -15.01 10.20 27.37
N PHE A 378 -13.76 10.24 27.83
CA PHE A 378 -13.26 9.34 28.88
C PHE A 378 -13.84 9.67 30.25
N ALA A 379 -14.13 10.94 30.54
CA ALA A 379 -14.85 11.30 31.75
C ALA A 379 -16.27 10.77 31.80
N ALA A 380 -16.96 10.77 30.65
CA ALA A 380 -18.30 10.21 30.52
C ALA A 380 -18.32 8.67 30.50
N ASN A 381 -17.33 8.05 29.84
CA ASN A 381 -17.20 6.59 29.77
C ASN A 381 -15.71 6.17 29.81
N PRO A 382 -15.17 5.91 31.01
CA PRO A 382 -13.75 5.53 31.18
C PRO A 382 -13.31 4.29 30.41
N LYS A 383 -14.24 3.36 30.09
CA LYS A 383 -13.92 2.14 29.35
C LYS A 383 -13.46 2.41 27.90
N LEU A 384 -13.84 3.55 27.35
CA LEU A 384 -13.41 3.95 26.00
C LEU A 384 -11.92 4.30 25.93
N ALA A 385 -11.24 4.51 27.05
CA ALA A 385 -9.79 4.64 27.08
C ALA A 385 -9.05 3.30 26.94
N ASP A 386 -9.75 2.16 27.08
CA ASP A 386 -9.19 0.83 26.84
C ASP A 386 -9.31 0.44 25.35
N ASP A 387 -8.63 1.21 24.51
CA ASP A 387 -8.66 1.08 23.05
C ASP A 387 -7.23 0.93 22.51
N PRO A 388 -6.81 -0.30 22.12
CA PRO A 388 -5.49 -0.58 21.57
C PRO A 388 -5.19 0.21 20.28
N ALA A 389 -6.19 0.39 19.43
CA ALA A 389 -6.02 1.09 18.16
C ALA A 389 -5.79 2.59 18.40
N ALA A 390 -6.53 3.18 19.34
CA ALA A 390 -6.32 4.57 19.74
C ALA A 390 -4.92 4.78 20.36
N LEU A 391 -4.44 3.87 21.20
CA LEU A 391 -3.09 3.96 21.76
C LEU A 391 -2.02 3.87 20.66
N ALA A 392 -2.19 2.95 19.70
CA ALA A 392 -1.27 2.80 18.57
C ALA A 392 -1.25 4.06 17.69
N ASN A 393 -2.41 4.64 17.37
CA ASN A 393 -2.51 5.87 16.59
C ASN A 393 -1.85 7.06 17.33
N ALA A 394 -2.19 7.26 18.62
CA ALA A 394 -1.59 8.33 19.40
C ALA A 394 -0.05 8.21 19.49
N ALA A 395 0.45 6.98 19.65
CA ALA A 395 1.89 6.74 19.70
C ALA A 395 2.56 6.96 18.33
N GLY A 396 1.94 6.48 17.26
CA GLY A 396 2.44 6.63 15.88
C GLY A 396 2.55 8.09 15.47
N GLU A 397 1.54 8.90 15.82
CA GLU A 397 1.49 10.34 15.51
C GLU A 397 2.23 11.23 16.52
N GLY A 398 2.91 10.64 17.51
CA GLY A 398 3.68 11.40 18.49
C GLY A 398 2.84 12.16 19.51
N GLN A 399 1.57 11.78 19.71
CA GLN A 399 0.61 12.47 20.60
C GLN A 399 0.83 12.13 22.08
N ALA A 400 1.99 12.53 22.64
CA ALA A 400 2.39 12.18 24.01
C ALA A 400 1.36 12.54 25.08
N ALA A 401 0.70 13.68 24.92
CA ALA A 401 -0.32 14.13 25.87
C ALA A 401 -1.57 13.23 25.81
N PHE A 402 -1.95 12.74 24.64
CA PHE A 402 -3.05 11.81 24.47
C PHE A 402 -2.73 10.45 25.08
N VAL A 403 -1.54 9.91 24.81
CA VAL A 403 -1.04 8.68 25.44
C VAL A 403 -1.09 8.80 26.97
N ARG A 404 -0.58 9.92 27.55
CA ARG A 404 -0.64 10.16 28.99
C ARG A 404 -2.09 10.22 29.49
N LEU A 405 -3.02 10.78 28.70
CA LEU A 405 -4.43 10.81 29.07
C LEU A 405 -4.99 9.38 29.15
N MET A 406 -4.77 8.54 28.14
CA MET A 406 -5.22 7.14 28.14
C MET A 406 -4.63 6.35 29.31
N LEU A 407 -3.32 6.47 29.57
CA LEU A 407 -2.61 5.77 30.64
C LEU A 407 -3.05 6.19 32.05
N ARG A 408 -3.71 7.34 32.23
CA ARG A 408 -4.37 7.69 33.51
C ARG A 408 -5.59 6.81 33.80
N TYR A 409 -6.29 6.35 32.75
CA TYR A 409 -7.45 5.47 32.90
C TYR A 409 -7.06 3.99 32.84
N VAL A 410 -6.09 3.63 32.02
CA VAL A 410 -5.63 2.27 31.76
C VAL A 410 -4.11 2.20 31.78
N PRO A 411 -3.48 2.21 32.98
CA PRO A 411 -2.02 2.31 33.11
C PRO A 411 -1.23 1.15 32.52
N ASP A 412 -1.84 -0.03 32.45
CA ASP A 412 -1.22 -1.27 31.97
C ASP A 412 -1.55 -1.58 30.49
N LEU A 413 -2.21 -0.68 29.78
CA LEU A 413 -2.59 -0.88 28.39
C LEU A 413 -1.40 -1.28 27.48
N PRO A 414 -0.20 -0.67 27.58
CA PRO A 414 0.97 -1.06 26.81
C PRO A 414 1.43 -2.51 27.01
N GLN A 415 1.14 -3.12 28.17
CA GLN A 415 1.48 -4.52 28.44
C GLN A 415 0.55 -5.51 27.71
N ARG A 416 -0.69 -5.09 27.46
CA ARG A 416 -1.77 -5.94 26.95
C ARG A 416 -1.96 -5.86 25.46
N VAL A 417 -1.31 -4.92 24.78
CA VAL A 417 -1.49 -4.70 23.36
C VAL A 417 -0.22 -5.02 22.59
N THR A 418 -0.39 -5.58 21.42
CA THR A 418 0.69 -5.76 20.45
C THR A 418 0.74 -4.53 19.56
N PHE A 419 1.70 -3.66 19.81
CA PHE A 419 1.92 -2.53 18.93
C PHE A 419 2.40 -3.01 17.56
N PRO A 420 1.85 -2.49 16.47
CA PRO A 420 2.51 -2.60 15.17
C PRO A 420 3.93 -2.02 15.27
N ALA A 421 4.92 -2.71 14.72
CA ALA A 421 6.31 -2.26 14.78
C ALA A 421 6.50 -0.84 14.23
N TRP A 422 5.70 -0.43 13.23
CA TRP A 422 5.71 0.92 12.69
C TRP A 422 5.24 2.00 13.69
N SER A 423 4.23 1.71 14.52
CA SER A 423 3.72 2.69 15.52
C SER A 423 4.80 3.05 16.54
N VAL A 424 5.51 2.04 17.05
CA VAL A 424 6.62 2.28 17.99
C VAL A 424 7.79 2.95 17.28
N GLY A 425 8.09 2.57 16.04
CA GLY A 425 9.14 3.16 15.23
C GLY A 425 8.91 4.63 14.88
N ALA A 426 7.66 5.08 14.76
CA ALA A 426 7.31 6.47 14.48
C ALA A 426 7.22 7.34 15.75
N ALA A 427 7.00 6.75 16.94
CA ALA A 427 6.87 7.46 18.20
C ALA A 427 8.12 8.32 18.54
N THR A 428 7.93 9.40 19.29
CA THR A 428 9.04 10.22 19.80
C THR A 428 9.85 9.46 20.85
N LEU A 429 11.09 9.92 21.14
CA LEU A 429 11.92 9.33 22.20
C LEU A 429 11.18 9.31 23.54
N GLU A 430 10.54 10.44 23.89
CA GLU A 430 9.74 10.56 25.10
C GLU A 430 8.61 9.53 25.17
N LEU A 431 7.94 9.27 24.05
CA LEU A 431 6.88 8.28 23.99
C LEU A 431 7.40 6.85 24.10
N ASN A 432 8.54 6.53 23.48
CA ASN A 432 9.16 5.22 23.62
C ASN A 432 9.47 4.94 25.11
N GLU A 433 10.09 5.88 25.80
CA GLU A 433 10.37 5.76 27.26
C GLU A 433 9.09 5.64 28.08
N LEU A 434 8.06 6.45 27.77
CA LEU A 434 6.77 6.39 28.45
C LEU A 434 6.08 5.04 28.31
N LEU A 435 6.03 4.49 27.09
CA LEU A 435 5.42 3.20 26.82
C LEU A 435 6.17 2.05 27.52
N ILE A 436 7.51 2.07 27.47
CA ILE A 436 8.35 1.09 28.17
C ILE A 436 8.14 1.18 29.68
N LYS A 437 8.10 2.38 30.25
CA LYS A 437 7.80 2.59 31.67
C LYS A 437 6.46 2.01 32.10
N HIS A 438 5.47 2.00 31.21
CA HIS A 438 4.16 1.39 31.41
C HIS A 438 4.09 -0.08 30.99
N GLY A 439 5.25 -0.70 30.74
CA GLY A 439 5.42 -2.14 30.56
C GLY A 439 5.33 -2.62 29.11
N LEU A 440 5.51 -1.73 28.11
CA LEU A 440 5.74 -2.19 26.73
C LEU A 440 6.95 -3.13 26.70
N ASN A 441 6.78 -4.30 26.13
CA ASN A 441 7.88 -5.23 25.92
C ASN A 441 8.81 -4.71 24.80
N PRO A 442 10.08 -4.37 25.09
CA PRO A 442 11.00 -3.83 24.08
C PRO A 442 11.37 -4.84 22.98
N SER A 443 11.16 -6.13 23.22
CA SER A 443 11.35 -7.21 22.22
C SER A 443 10.03 -7.64 21.57
N GLN A 444 8.93 -6.87 21.74
CA GLN A 444 7.64 -7.23 21.15
C GLN A 444 7.76 -7.36 19.64
N ALA A 445 7.35 -8.52 19.13
CA ALA A 445 7.38 -8.80 17.70
C ALA A 445 5.98 -8.76 17.10
N ASP A 446 5.87 -8.34 15.86
CA ASP A 446 4.66 -8.50 15.07
C ASP A 446 4.47 -9.97 14.63
N TRP A 447 3.44 -10.24 13.85
CA TRP A 447 3.08 -11.57 13.40
C TRP A 447 4.15 -12.25 12.51
N LEU A 448 5.08 -11.46 11.94
CA LEU A 448 6.24 -11.94 11.16
C LEU A 448 7.54 -11.92 11.96
N GLY A 449 7.49 -11.71 13.26
CA GLY A 449 8.68 -11.66 14.11
C GLY A 449 9.46 -10.35 14.01
N ILE A 450 8.93 -9.33 13.36
CA ILE A 450 9.59 -8.02 13.23
C ILE A 450 9.43 -7.25 14.53
N THR A 451 10.54 -6.90 15.17
CA THR A 451 10.58 -6.10 16.40
C THR A 451 10.80 -4.61 16.10
N PRO A 452 10.55 -3.70 17.08
CA PRO A 452 10.94 -2.30 16.94
C PRO A 452 12.41 -2.11 16.54
N LEU A 453 13.30 -2.96 17.06
CA LEU A 453 14.73 -2.88 16.77
C LEU A 453 15.05 -3.17 15.29
N HIS A 454 14.29 -4.04 14.61
CA HIS A 454 14.40 -4.22 13.16
C HIS A 454 14.05 -2.93 12.40
N GLN A 455 12.99 -2.22 12.81
CA GLN A 455 12.60 -0.96 12.16
C GLN A 455 13.63 0.16 12.40
N PHE A 456 14.20 0.25 13.61
CA PHE A 456 15.28 1.18 13.87
C PHE A 456 16.53 0.83 13.06
N ALA A 457 16.82 -0.46 12.92
CA ALA A 457 17.93 -0.95 12.11
C ALA A 457 17.74 -0.60 10.62
N ARG A 458 16.52 -0.69 10.11
CA ARG A 458 16.20 -0.28 8.73
C ARG A 458 16.44 1.21 8.49
N THR A 459 16.06 2.05 9.44
CA THR A 459 16.13 3.51 9.32
C THR A 459 17.43 4.12 9.84
N GLY A 460 18.28 3.34 10.50
CA GLY A 460 19.53 3.81 11.09
C GLY A 460 19.33 4.65 12.37
N ASN A 461 18.18 4.54 13.06
CA ASN A 461 17.87 5.35 14.23
C ASN A 461 18.51 4.79 15.51
N VAL A 462 19.77 5.11 15.72
CA VAL A 462 20.57 4.62 16.85
C VAL A 462 20.04 5.12 18.20
N GLU A 463 19.54 6.35 18.29
CA GLU A 463 19.04 6.91 19.55
C GLU A 463 17.84 6.13 20.10
N ARG A 464 16.89 5.78 19.23
CA ARG A 464 15.75 4.93 19.64
C ARG A 464 16.19 3.51 19.94
N ALA A 465 17.06 2.95 19.11
CA ALA A 465 17.60 1.62 19.35
C ALA A 465 18.25 1.52 20.74
N ALA A 466 19.00 2.55 21.16
CA ALA A 466 19.63 2.60 22.47
C ALA A 466 18.62 2.48 23.61
N ILE A 467 17.51 3.24 23.55
CA ILE A 467 16.44 3.16 24.56
C ILE A 467 15.92 1.72 24.71
N PHE A 468 15.62 1.05 23.59
CA PHE A 468 15.08 -0.31 23.60
C PHE A 468 16.11 -1.33 24.10
N VAL A 469 17.37 -1.21 23.67
CA VAL A 469 18.47 -2.09 24.08
C VAL A 469 18.78 -1.91 25.57
N ASP A 470 18.80 -0.67 26.08
CA ASP A 470 19.03 -0.37 27.50
C ASP A 470 17.91 -0.93 28.40
N HIS A 471 16.72 -1.17 27.83
CA HIS A 471 15.60 -1.83 28.52
C HIS A 471 15.46 -3.32 28.16
N GLY A 472 16.50 -3.94 27.60
CA GLY A 472 16.58 -5.38 27.41
C GLY A 472 15.98 -5.91 26.11
N ALA A 473 15.90 -5.09 25.05
CA ALA A 473 15.54 -5.61 23.72
C ALA A 473 16.52 -6.70 23.27
N ASP A 474 15.98 -7.80 22.77
CA ASP A 474 16.79 -8.89 22.23
C ASP A 474 17.39 -8.48 20.86
N LEU A 475 18.71 -8.42 20.80
CA LEU A 475 19.49 -8.06 19.62
C LEU A 475 19.46 -9.10 18.50
N ASN A 476 19.04 -10.34 18.83
CA ASN A 476 19.20 -11.49 17.96
C ASN A 476 17.87 -12.14 17.53
N VAL A 477 16.75 -11.45 17.73
CA VAL A 477 15.46 -11.91 17.18
C VAL A 477 15.58 -11.96 15.66
N ARG A 478 15.10 -13.04 15.06
CA ARG A 478 15.06 -13.20 13.60
C ARG A 478 13.63 -13.04 13.09
N ASP A 479 13.45 -12.19 12.10
CA ASP A 479 12.17 -12.03 11.42
C ASP A 479 11.91 -13.15 10.39
N GLU A 480 10.65 -13.30 9.99
CA GLU A 480 10.22 -14.31 9.02
C GLU A 480 10.29 -13.82 7.57
N ASP A 481 10.32 -12.51 7.32
CA ASP A 481 10.30 -11.95 5.95
C ASP A 481 11.66 -12.10 5.25
N ILE A 482 12.71 -11.58 5.85
CA ILE A 482 14.06 -11.64 5.29
C ILE A 482 14.99 -12.58 6.07
N CYS A 483 14.43 -13.31 7.02
CA CYS A 483 15.12 -14.29 7.86
C CYS A 483 16.37 -13.73 8.56
N SER A 484 16.31 -12.47 9.01
CA SER A 484 17.48 -11.76 9.51
C SER A 484 17.24 -11.14 10.88
N THR A 485 18.34 -10.92 11.60
CA THR A 485 18.36 -10.15 12.86
C THR A 485 18.36 -8.65 12.58
N PRO A 486 18.16 -7.77 13.60
CA PRO A 486 18.37 -6.34 13.43
C PRO A 486 19.71 -5.97 12.79
N LEU A 487 20.80 -6.70 13.10
CA LEU A 487 22.08 -6.49 12.43
C LEU A 487 22.02 -6.83 10.93
N GLY A 488 21.29 -7.89 10.55
CA GLY A 488 21.04 -8.22 9.14
C GLY A 488 20.21 -7.14 8.42
N TRP A 489 19.24 -6.55 9.10
CA TRP A 489 18.48 -5.41 8.57
C TRP A 489 19.38 -4.18 8.39
N ALA A 490 20.18 -3.80 9.39
CA ALA A 490 21.16 -2.73 9.25
C ALA A 490 22.10 -2.96 8.05
N ALA A 491 22.53 -4.20 7.86
CA ALA A 491 23.41 -4.59 6.76
C ALA A 491 22.71 -4.51 5.39
N LYS A 492 21.46 -4.97 5.29
CA LYS A 492 20.66 -4.89 4.06
C LYS A 492 20.41 -3.45 3.62
N PHE A 493 20.18 -2.54 4.57
CA PHE A 493 19.86 -1.13 4.30
C PHE A 493 21.07 -0.17 4.41
N GLY A 494 22.29 -0.70 4.59
CA GLY A 494 23.52 0.09 4.56
C GLY A 494 23.74 1.02 5.77
N GLN A 495 23.11 0.71 6.90
CA GLN A 495 23.12 1.55 8.10
C GLN A 495 24.37 1.29 8.96
N THR A 496 25.53 1.83 8.54
CA THR A 496 26.84 1.52 9.16
C THR A 496 26.88 1.87 10.65
N ALA A 497 26.44 3.07 11.04
CA ALA A 497 26.42 3.47 12.46
C ALA A 497 25.52 2.59 13.34
N MET A 498 24.40 2.11 12.77
CA MET A 498 23.51 1.18 13.46
C MET A 498 24.16 -0.21 13.58
N ALA A 499 24.82 -0.69 12.53
CA ALA A 499 25.54 -1.98 12.59
C ALA A 499 26.66 -1.94 13.64
N GLU A 500 27.42 -0.84 13.70
CA GLU A 500 28.45 -0.61 14.72
C GLU A 500 27.84 -0.62 16.13
N PHE A 501 26.79 0.16 16.35
CA PHE A 501 26.07 0.20 17.63
C PHE A 501 25.60 -1.20 18.08
N LEU A 502 24.97 -1.98 17.17
CA LEU A 502 24.47 -3.30 17.49
C LEU A 502 25.61 -4.27 17.86
N LEU A 503 26.74 -4.22 17.12
CA LEU A 503 27.92 -5.04 17.40
C LEU A 503 28.56 -4.68 18.73
N GLU A 504 28.71 -3.39 19.07
CA GLU A 504 29.21 -2.91 20.36
C GLU A 504 28.33 -3.37 21.53
N ARG A 505 27.02 -3.55 21.29
CA ARG A 505 26.07 -4.05 22.30
C ARG A 505 26.00 -5.59 22.35
N GLY A 506 26.80 -6.30 21.55
CA GLY A 506 26.92 -7.74 21.56
C GLY A 506 25.95 -8.49 20.65
N ALA A 507 25.42 -7.85 19.61
CA ALA A 507 24.68 -8.56 18.58
C ALA A 507 25.54 -9.63 17.91
N ALA A 508 24.96 -10.80 17.67
CA ALA A 508 25.64 -11.89 16.99
C ALA A 508 25.94 -11.53 15.54
N VAL A 509 27.19 -11.63 15.12
CA VAL A 509 27.64 -11.34 13.75
C VAL A 509 27.00 -12.31 12.75
N VAL A 510 26.85 -13.58 13.15
CA VAL A 510 26.16 -14.64 12.41
C VAL A 510 25.60 -15.63 13.43
N ARG A 511 24.44 -16.21 13.13
CA ARG A 511 23.86 -17.30 13.91
C ARG A 511 24.08 -18.62 13.16
N THR A 512 24.18 -19.71 13.89
CA THR A 512 24.41 -21.06 13.33
C THR A 512 23.25 -21.55 12.45
N ASP A 513 22.05 -20.98 12.63
CA ASP A 513 20.83 -21.31 11.91
C ASP A 513 20.45 -20.26 10.83
N ASP A 514 21.32 -19.28 10.57
CA ASP A 514 21.09 -18.31 9.50
C ASP A 514 21.26 -18.96 8.12
N PRO A 515 20.29 -18.78 7.21
CA PRO A 515 20.49 -19.17 5.83
C PRO A 515 21.70 -18.42 5.24
N PRO A 516 22.54 -19.06 4.41
CA PRO A 516 23.74 -18.41 3.85
C PRO A 516 23.46 -17.10 3.10
N TRP A 517 22.30 -16.99 2.48
CA TRP A 517 21.85 -15.79 1.76
C TRP A 517 21.38 -14.66 2.70
N ALA A 518 21.03 -14.95 3.95
CA ALA A 518 20.41 -14.02 4.91
C ALA A 518 21.39 -13.52 5.99
N THR A 519 22.66 -13.92 5.95
CA THR A 519 23.65 -13.40 6.90
C THR A 519 23.87 -11.90 6.71
N PRO A 520 24.22 -11.16 7.77
CA PRO A 520 24.52 -9.72 7.64
C PRO A 520 25.55 -9.41 6.56
N LEU A 521 26.63 -10.22 6.47
CA LEU A 521 27.66 -10.05 5.45
C LEU A 521 27.14 -10.30 4.03
N ALA A 522 26.29 -11.33 3.85
CA ALA A 522 25.67 -11.61 2.56
C ALA A 522 24.77 -10.46 2.09
N TRP A 523 23.98 -9.88 2.99
CA TRP A 523 23.16 -8.70 2.69
C TRP A 523 24.00 -7.49 2.30
N ALA A 524 24.99 -7.11 3.13
CA ALA A 524 25.83 -5.96 2.86
C ALA A 524 26.59 -6.09 1.53
N THR A 525 27.11 -7.30 1.25
CA THR A 525 27.84 -7.58 0.01
C THR A 525 26.93 -7.47 -1.21
N ARG A 526 25.75 -8.09 -1.17
CA ARG A 526 24.78 -8.09 -2.28
C ARG A 526 24.26 -6.69 -2.58
N ARG A 527 24.05 -5.88 -1.55
CA ARG A 527 23.55 -4.50 -1.70
C ARG A 527 24.68 -3.48 -1.93
N GLY A 528 25.95 -3.89 -1.94
CA GLY A 528 27.10 -3.02 -2.23
C GLY A 528 27.48 -2.07 -1.09
N HIS A 529 27.15 -2.38 0.15
CA HIS A 529 27.42 -1.52 1.31
C HIS A 529 28.81 -1.75 1.88
N ALA A 530 29.85 -1.24 1.19
CA ALA A 530 31.25 -1.49 1.52
C ALA A 530 31.62 -1.19 2.98
N GLY A 531 31.15 -0.07 3.55
CA GLY A 531 31.43 0.30 4.93
C GLY A 531 30.89 -0.73 5.94
N VAL A 532 29.71 -1.32 5.68
CA VAL A 532 29.16 -2.37 6.52
C VAL A 532 29.90 -3.69 6.32
N VAL A 533 30.31 -4.01 5.10
CA VAL A 533 31.14 -5.20 4.79
C VAL A 533 32.43 -5.17 5.58
N ASP A 534 33.13 -4.03 5.55
CA ASP A 534 34.42 -3.87 6.26
C ASP A 534 34.22 -3.99 7.77
N LEU A 535 33.19 -3.36 8.31
CA LEU A 535 32.84 -3.44 9.73
C LEU A 535 32.55 -4.88 10.18
N LEU A 536 31.71 -5.60 9.43
CA LEU A 536 31.34 -6.99 9.74
C LEU A 536 32.57 -7.93 9.70
N ARG A 537 33.47 -7.75 8.72
CA ARG A 537 34.73 -8.52 8.62
C ARG A 537 35.66 -8.24 9.79
N GLN A 538 35.78 -6.99 10.25
CA GLN A 538 36.55 -6.64 11.45
C GLN A 538 36.01 -7.34 12.71
N HIS A 539 34.71 -7.66 12.74
CA HIS A 539 34.07 -8.41 13.82
C HIS A 539 33.98 -9.92 13.55
N GLY A 540 34.70 -10.44 12.56
CA GLY A 540 34.86 -11.88 12.32
C GLY A 540 33.81 -12.51 11.40
N ALA A 541 33.04 -11.74 10.63
CA ALA A 541 32.19 -12.29 9.58
C ALA A 541 33.03 -12.86 8.43
N THR A 542 32.68 -14.07 7.96
CA THR A 542 33.41 -14.81 6.90
C THR A 542 32.52 -15.10 5.70
#